data_c8e5c108a2a557c9cb12325948241394
#
_entry.id   c8e5c108a2a557c9cb12325948241394
#
_cell.length_a   1.000
_cell.length_b   1.000
_cell.length_c   1.000
_cell.angle_alpha   90.00
_cell.angle_beta   90.00
_cell.angle_gamma   90.00
#
_symmetry.space_group_name_H-M   'P 1'
#
loop_
_entity.id
_entity.type
_entity.pdbx_description
1 polymer ?
#
loop_
_entity_poly.entity_id
_entity_poly.type
_entity_poly.pdbx_seq_one_letter_code
_entity_poly.pdbx_strand_id
1 'polypeptide(L)'
;ANTFRFNFSHGDHQEQGDRMATVKLAEKLAGKKVGFLLDTKGPEIRTELFEGDAKEYSYKTGEKIRVATKQGIKSTRDVIALNVAGALDIYDDVEVGRQVLVDDGKLGLRVIAKDDATREFEVEVENDGVVAKQKGVNIPNTKIPFPALAERDNDDIRFGLEQGINFIAISFVRTAKDVNEVRAICEETGNGHVQLFAKIENQQGIDNLDEIIEAADGIMIARGDMGIEVPFEMV
;
A
#
# COMPACT_ATOMS: atom_id res chain seq x y z
N ALA A 1 -11.29 7.70 23.96
CA ALA A 1 -11.37 7.46 22.52
C ALA A 1 -12.83 7.38 22.08
N ASN A 2 -13.13 7.83 20.85
CA ASN A 2 -14.47 7.73 20.26
C ASN A 2 -14.48 6.78 19.07
N THR A 3 -13.31 6.46 18.52
CA THR A 3 -13.15 5.52 17.40
C THR A 3 -11.90 4.68 17.62
N PHE A 4 -11.98 3.41 17.27
CA PHE A 4 -10.85 2.47 17.24
C PHE A 4 -10.53 2.13 15.79
N ARG A 5 -9.27 2.29 15.42
CA ARG A 5 -8.73 1.94 14.10
C ARG A 5 -8.16 0.52 14.13
N PHE A 6 -8.59 -0.29 13.20
CA PHE A 6 -8.10 -1.64 12.94
C PHE A 6 -7.32 -1.61 11.64
N ASN A 7 -5.99 -1.72 11.73
CA ASN A 7 -5.11 -1.69 10.57
C ASN A 7 -4.95 -3.09 10.00
N PHE A 8 -5.56 -3.33 8.85
CA PHE A 8 -5.54 -4.62 8.15
C PHE A 8 -4.26 -4.87 7.33
N SER A 9 -3.32 -3.92 7.31
CA SER A 9 -1.97 -4.19 6.80
C SER A 9 -1.24 -5.25 7.63
N HIS A 10 -1.69 -5.51 8.86
CA HIS A 10 -1.08 -6.44 9.80
C HIS A 10 -2.10 -7.46 10.34
N GLY A 11 -1.60 -8.68 10.60
CA GLY A 11 -2.41 -9.76 11.12
C GLY A 11 -3.33 -10.40 10.08
N ASP A 12 -4.16 -11.31 10.57
CA ASP A 12 -5.20 -12.00 9.81
C ASP A 12 -6.61 -11.69 10.35
N HIS A 13 -7.65 -12.26 9.73
CA HIS A 13 -9.03 -12.04 10.14
C HIS A 13 -9.31 -12.51 11.57
N GLN A 14 -8.66 -13.59 12.03
CA GLN A 14 -8.81 -14.07 13.40
C GLN A 14 -8.29 -13.04 14.40
N GLU A 15 -7.08 -12.54 14.18
CA GLU A 15 -6.46 -11.54 15.05
C GLU A 15 -7.25 -10.23 15.06
N GLN A 16 -7.68 -9.75 13.89
CA GLN A 16 -8.50 -8.53 13.81
C GLN A 16 -9.86 -8.71 14.47
N GLY A 17 -10.50 -9.88 14.29
CA GLY A 17 -11.75 -10.25 14.95
C GLY A 17 -11.63 -10.26 16.47
N ASP A 18 -10.56 -10.84 17.02
CA ASP A 18 -10.30 -10.87 18.45
C ASP A 18 -10.07 -9.47 19.04
N ARG A 19 -9.37 -8.60 18.30
CA ARG A 19 -9.21 -7.19 18.67
C ARG A 19 -10.56 -6.46 18.69
N MET A 20 -11.40 -6.66 17.66
CA MET A 20 -12.75 -6.07 17.60
C MET A 20 -13.64 -6.58 18.73
N ALA A 21 -13.61 -7.89 19.02
CA ALA A 21 -14.35 -8.49 20.14
C ALA A 21 -13.92 -7.88 21.48
N THR A 22 -12.63 -7.65 21.68
CA THR A 22 -12.10 -6.98 22.88
C THR A 22 -12.67 -5.56 23.03
N VAL A 23 -12.72 -4.78 21.95
CA VAL A 23 -13.31 -3.43 21.98
C VAL A 23 -14.80 -3.49 22.25
N LYS A 24 -15.56 -4.43 21.65
CA LYS A 24 -16.99 -4.65 21.92
C LYS A 24 -17.25 -4.99 23.39
N LEU A 25 -16.37 -5.79 24.01
CA LEU A 25 -16.45 -6.08 25.44
C LEU A 25 -16.21 -4.83 26.28
N ALA A 26 -15.17 -4.04 25.93
CA ALA A 26 -14.86 -2.79 26.62
C ALA A 26 -16.01 -1.76 26.51
N GLU A 27 -16.67 -1.65 25.33
CA GLU A 27 -17.89 -0.83 25.18
C GLU A 27 -18.97 -1.21 26.19
N LYS A 28 -19.24 -2.53 26.28
CA LYS A 28 -20.26 -3.06 27.20
C LYS A 28 -19.93 -2.76 28.65
N LEU A 29 -18.67 -2.92 29.05
CA LEU A 29 -18.22 -2.65 30.42
C LEU A 29 -18.21 -1.16 30.76
N ALA A 30 -17.86 -0.30 29.81
CA ALA A 30 -17.80 1.14 29.99
C ALA A 30 -19.15 1.85 29.81
N GLY A 31 -20.17 1.14 29.28
CA GLY A 31 -21.47 1.74 28.92
C GLY A 31 -21.35 2.82 27.83
N LYS A 32 -20.31 2.76 26.98
CA LYS A 32 -20.04 3.79 25.97
C LYS A 32 -19.78 3.14 24.60
N LYS A 33 -20.54 3.59 23.60
CA LYS A 33 -20.31 3.19 22.20
C LYS A 33 -19.13 3.93 21.60
N VAL A 34 -18.40 3.24 20.70
CA VAL A 34 -17.29 3.79 19.91
C VAL A 34 -17.43 3.37 18.45
N GLY A 35 -16.84 4.15 17.55
CA GLY A 35 -16.76 3.81 16.14
C GLY A 35 -15.68 2.77 15.86
N PHE A 36 -15.93 1.91 14.88
CA PHE A 36 -14.97 0.93 14.36
C PHE A 36 -14.54 1.37 12.98
N LEU A 37 -13.26 1.66 12.80
CA LEU A 37 -12.67 2.06 11.53
C LEU A 37 -11.73 0.95 11.04
N LEU A 38 -12.07 0.35 9.88
CA LEU A 38 -11.19 -0.53 9.15
C LEU A 38 -10.29 0.31 8.26
N ASP A 39 -8.99 0.12 8.38
CA ASP A 39 -7.98 0.76 7.52
C ASP A 39 -7.38 -0.32 6.61
N THR A 40 -7.66 -0.21 5.31
CA THR A 40 -7.26 -1.21 4.31
C THR A 40 -5.75 -1.19 4.11
N LYS A 41 -5.21 -2.30 3.61
CA LYS A 41 -3.80 -2.37 3.24
C LYS A 41 -3.52 -1.56 1.98
N GLY A 42 -4.41 -1.66 0.98
CA GLY A 42 -4.25 -1.07 -0.33
C GLY A 42 -3.28 -1.83 -1.26
N PRO A 43 -3.30 -1.49 -2.55
CA PRO A 43 -2.36 -2.05 -3.52
C PRO A 43 -0.96 -1.48 -3.27
N GLU A 44 0.02 -2.34 -3.10
CA GLU A 44 1.40 -1.97 -2.81
C GLU A 44 2.40 -2.81 -3.62
N ILE A 45 3.62 -2.31 -3.70
CA ILE A 45 4.77 -3.08 -4.18
C ILE A 45 5.60 -3.46 -2.95
N ARG A 46 6.08 -4.70 -2.93
CA ARG A 46 7.02 -5.19 -1.93
C ARG A 46 8.21 -5.89 -2.55
N THR A 47 9.32 -5.91 -1.84
CA THR A 47 10.42 -6.81 -2.20
C THR A 47 10.01 -8.26 -1.95
N GLU A 48 10.42 -9.17 -2.83
CA GLU A 48 10.19 -10.60 -2.68
C GLU A 48 11.09 -11.23 -1.60
N LEU A 49 10.79 -12.49 -1.29
CA LEU A 49 11.63 -13.32 -0.44
C LEU A 49 13.01 -13.52 -1.08
N PHE A 50 14.02 -13.66 -0.26
CA PHE A 50 15.38 -13.98 -0.72
C PHE A 50 15.54 -15.48 -1.00
N GLU A 51 16.46 -15.79 -1.90
CA GLU A 51 16.95 -17.16 -2.08
C GLU A 51 17.72 -17.64 -0.84
N GLY A 52 17.59 -18.92 -0.53
CA GLY A 52 18.26 -19.54 0.62
C GLY A 52 17.79 -18.96 1.97
N ASP A 53 18.72 -18.87 2.92
CA ASP A 53 18.46 -18.45 4.31
C ASP A 53 18.78 -16.96 4.56
N ALA A 54 19.08 -16.18 3.52
CA ALA A 54 19.39 -14.77 3.65
C ALA A 54 18.20 -14.01 4.27
N LYS A 55 18.48 -13.19 5.28
CA LYS A 55 17.49 -12.33 5.93
C LYS A 55 17.48 -10.92 5.37
N GLU A 56 18.64 -10.45 4.94
CA GLU A 56 18.86 -9.10 4.43
C GLU A 56 20.14 -9.05 3.58
N TYR A 57 20.23 -8.03 2.74
CA TYR A 57 21.43 -7.68 1.99
C TYR A 57 21.78 -6.20 2.21
N SER A 58 23.08 -5.93 2.37
CA SER A 58 23.60 -4.55 2.48
C SER A 58 24.09 -4.07 1.12
N TYR A 59 23.82 -2.81 0.83
CA TYR A 59 24.21 -2.13 -0.41
C TYR A 59 24.97 -0.85 -0.09
N LYS A 60 25.89 -0.49 -0.97
CA LYS A 60 26.71 0.72 -0.86
C LYS A 60 26.40 1.69 -2.00
N THR A 61 26.50 2.96 -1.73
CA THR A 61 26.37 4.03 -2.72
C THR A 61 27.23 3.77 -3.94
N GLY A 62 26.66 3.90 -5.13
CA GLY A 62 27.32 3.66 -6.41
C GLY A 62 27.35 2.20 -6.86
N GLU A 63 26.91 1.24 -6.04
CA GLU A 63 26.76 -0.14 -6.51
C GLU A 63 25.68 -0.21 -7.61
N LYS A 64 25.92 -1.07 -8.59
CA LYS A 64 24.94 -1.39 -9.64
C LYS A 64 24.36 -2.77 -9.39
N ILE A 65 23.05 -2.84 -9.32
CA ILE A 65 22.29 -4.08 -9.15
C ILE A 65 21.09 -4.07 -10.10
N ARG A 66 20.31 -5.12 -10.10
CA ARG A 66 19.09 -5.21 -10.91
C ARG A 66 17.85 -5.25 -10.05
N VAL A 67 16.75 -4.75 -10.62
CA VAL A 67 15.42 -4.87 -10.06
C VAL A 67 14.53 -5.61 -11.06
N ALA A 68 14.01 -6.77 -10.65
CA ALA A 68 13.14 -7.61 -11.47
C ALA A 68 11.68 -7.32 -11.18
N THR A 69 10.88 -7.09 -12.22
CA THR A 69 9.43 -6.84 -12.11
C THR A 69 8.59 -8.10 -12.34
N LYS A 70 9.20 -9.14 -12.90
CA LYS A 70 8.53 -10.40 -13.18
C LYS A 70 8.17 -11.13 -11.89
N GLN A 71 6.92 -11.55 -11.78
CA GLN A 71 6.39 -12.26 -10.61
C GLN A 71 7.04 -13.64 -10.41
N GLY A 72 7.12 -14.08 -9.13
CA GLY A 72 7.60 -15.40 -8.75
C GLY A 72 9.11 -15.58 -8.74
N ILE A 73 9.87 -14.53 -8.99
CA ILE A 73 11.33 -14.52 -8.84
C ILE A 73 11.69 -14.18 -7.40
N LYS A 74 12.63 -14.93 -6.80
CA LYS A 74 13.18 -14.58 -5.49
C LYS A 74 14.31 -13.57 -5.64
N SER A 75 14.44 -12.70 -4.64
CA SER A 75 15.55 -11.76 -4.57
C SER A 75 16.88 -12.47 -4.27
N THR A 76 17.96 -11.98 -4.88
CA THR A 76 19.34 -12.37 -4.60
C THR A 76 20.14 -11.12 -4.17
N ARG A 77 21.46 -11.29 -3.95
CA ARG A 77 22.34 -10.11 -3.69
C ARG A 77 22.37 -9.14 -4.86
N ASP A 78 22.29 -9.65 -6.10
CA ASP A 78 22.46 -8.86 -7.32
C ASP A 78 21.13 -8.46 -7.98
N VAL A 79 20.01 -9.04 -7.52
CA VAL A 79 18.66 -8.77 -8.06
C VAL A 79 17.65 -8.61 -6.92
N ILE A 80 17.06 -7.45 -6.81
CA ILE A 80 15.89 -7.22 -5.96
C ILE A 80 14.65 -7.52 -6.81
N ALA A 81 13.95 -8.60 -6.50
CA ALA A 81 12.69 -8.93 -7.14
C ALA A 81 11.53 -8.22 -6.44
N LEU A 82 10.57 -7.76 -7.24
CA LEU A 82 9.38 -7.05 -6.76
C LEU A 82 8.14 -7.95 -6.82
N ASN A 83 7.34 -7.90 -5.77
CA ASN A 83 5.98 -8.39 -5.72
C ASN A 83 5.04 -7.19 -5.87
N VAL A 84 4.32 -7.14 -6.97
CA VAL A 84 3.41 -6.03 -7.30
C VAL A 84 1.96 -6.48 -7.10
N ALA A 85 1.15 -5.69 -6.42
CA ALA A 85 -0.27 -6.00 -6.21
C ALA A 85 -0.98 -6.23 -7.56
N GLY A 86 -1.89 -7.22 -7.59
CA GLY A 86 -2.58 -7.63 -8.81
C GLY A 86 -1.70 -8.40 -9.79
N ALA A 87 -0.52 -8.86 -9.37
CA ALA A 87 0.47 -9.55 -10.20
C ALA A 87 0.84 -8.75 -11.48
N LEU A 88 0.83 -7.43 -11.41
CA LEU A 88 1.15 -6.56 -12.52
C LEU A 88 2.63 -6.63 -12.88
N ASP A 89 2.92 -6.55 -14.17
CA ASP A 89 4.26 -6.28 -14.68
C ASP A 89 4.37 -4.78 -14.96
N ILE A 90 5.11 -4.09 -14.12
CA ILE A 90 5.28 -2.62 -14.18
C ILE A 90 6.49 -2.17 -15.01
N TYR A 91 7.11 -3.09 -15.72
CA TYR A 91 8.33 -2.80 -16.48
C TYR A 91 8.15 -1.63 -17.46
N ASP A 92 7.02 -1.60 -18.18
CA ASP A 92 6.77 -0.58 -19.19
C ASP A 92 6.38 0.77 -18.57
N ASP A 93 5.84 0.77 -17.35
CA ASP A 93 5.39 1.97 -16.63
C ASP A 93 6.55 2.77 -16.02
N VAL A 94 7.69 2.12 -15.74
CA VAL A 94 8.84 2.74 -15.07
C VAL A 94 9.87 3.21 -16.10
N GLU A 95 10.15 4.50 -16.13
CA GLU A 95 11.11 5.12 -17.03
C GLU A 95 12.53 5.13 -16.44
N VAL A 96 13.55 5.18 -17.31
CA VAL A 96 14.93 5.48 -16.91
C VAL A 96 14.98 6.85 -16.23
N GLY A 97 15.75 6.94 -15.15
CA GLY A 97 15.85 8.13 -14.31
C GLY A 97 14.88 8.16 -13.12
N ARG A 98 13.88 7.26 -13.06
CA ARG A 98 12.99 7.15 -11.90
C ARG A 98 13.73 6.61 -10.67
N GLN A 99 13.27 7.00 -9.50
CA GLN A 99 13.72 6.42 -8.24
C GLN A 99 12.86 5.21 -7.88
N VAL A 100 13.50 4.20 -7.32
CA VAL A 100 12.85 3.07 -6.63
C VAL A 100 13.29 3.16 -5.18
N LEU A 101 12.35 3.46 -4.29
CA LEU A 101 12.57 3.65 -2.86
C LEU A 101 12.16 2.41 -2.11
N VAL A 102 13.05 1.83 -1.32
CA VAL A 102 12.81 0.60 -0.56
C VAL A 102 12.80 0.89 0.94
N ASP A 103 11.88 0.25 1.69
CA ASP A 103 11.71 0.36 3.14
C ASP A 103 11.54 1.83 3.56
N ASP A 104 10.49 2.48 3.04
CA ASP A 104 10.15 3.89 3.31
C ASP A 104 11.28 4.87 2.94
N GLY A 105 12.00 4.58 1.86
CA GLY A 105 13.08 5.42 1.37
C GLY A 105 14.42 5.26 2.10
N LYS A 106 14.58 4.26 2.98
CA LYS A 106 15.86 3.94 3.62
C LYS A 106 16.93 3.54 2.62
N LEU A 107 16.54 2.92 1.51
CA LEU A 107 17.41 2.68 0.36
C LEU A 107 16.80 3.31 -0.89
N GLY A 108 17.52 4.23 -1.50
CA GLY A 108 17.20 4.82 -2.79
C GLY A 108 17.99 4.14 -3.91
N LEU A 109 17.28 3.82 -4.99
CA LEU A 109 17.84 3.24 -6.21
C LEU A 109 17.43 4.11 -7.39
N ARG A 110 18.36 4.40 -8.31
CA ARG A 110 18.09 5.13 -9.56
C ARG A 110 18.07 4.18 -10.73
N VAL A 111 16.99 4.13 -11.48
CA VAL A 111 16.92 3.37 -12.73
C VAL A 111 17.85 4.02 -13.75
N ILE A 112 18.88 3.29 -14.19
CA ILE A 112 19.90 3.79 -15.14
C ILE A 112 19.78 3.15 -16.53
N ALA A 113 19.22 1.95 -16.61
CA ALA A 113 18.91 1.28 -17.87
C ALA A 113 17.78 0.26 -17.71
N LYS A 114 17.23 -0.20 -18.84
CA LYS A 114 16.22 -1.24 -18.92
C LYS A 114 16.70 -2.36 -19.81
N ASP A 115 16.48 -3.61 -19.43
CA ASP A 115 16.76 -4.80 -20.23
C ASP A 115 15.45 -5.44 -20.67
N ASP A 116 15.07 -5.23 -21.93
CA ASP A 116 13.82 -5.73 -22.50
C ASP A 116 13.78 -7.27 -22.58
N ALA A 117 14.93 -7.93 -22.65
CA ALA A 117 14.97 -9.39 -22.74
C ALA A 117 14.65 -10.08 -21.43
N THR A 118 15.10 -9.51 -20.31
CA THR A 118 14.85 -10.03 -18.97
C THR A 118 13.69 -9.33 -18.27
N ARG A 119 13.26 -8.15 -18.74
CA ARG A 119 12.34 -7.20 -18.11
C ARG A 119 12.81 -6.80 -16.72
N GLU A 120 14.09 -6.45 -16.63
CA GLU A 120 14.75 -5.98 -15.41
C GLU A 120 15.23 -4.54 -15.61
N PHE A 121 15.27 -3.79 -14.51
CA PHE A 121 15.95 -2.49 -14.47
C PHE A 121 17.37 -2.69 -13.98
N GLU A 122 18.35 -2.07 -14.66
CA GLU A 122 19.63 -1.80 -14.04
C GLU A 122 19.49 -0.54 -13.19
N VAL A 123 19.88 -0.62 -11.91
CA VAL A 123 19.76 0.49 -10.97
C VAL A 123 21.10 0.79 -10.30
N GLU A 124 21.31 2.06 -10.00
CA GLU A 124 22.44 2.52 -9.18
C GLU A 124 21.94 2.86 -7.78
N VAL A 125 22.65 2.38 -6.77
CA VAL A 125 22.35 2.62 -5.34
C VAL A 125 22.73 4.06 -5.00
N GLU A 126 21.78 4.87 -4.52
CA GLU A 126 21.98 6.28 -4.22
C GLU A 126 22.50 6.55 -2.80
N ASN A 127 22.25 5.65 -1.85
CA ASN A 127 22.73 5.75 -0.47
C ASN A 127 23.00 4.38 0.13
N ASP A 128 23.91 4.33 1.10
CA ASP A 128 24.14 3.10 1.86
C ASP A 128 22.86 2.64 2.57
N GLY A 129 22.55 1.35 2.50
CA GLY A 129 21.35 0.82 3.12
C GLY A 129 21.29 -0.70 3.17
N VAL A 130 20.25 -1.19 3.83
CA VAL A 130 19.97 -2.62 3.99
C VAL A 130 18.58 -2.92 3.50
N VAL A 131 18.41 -3.96 2.71
CA VAL A 131 17.09 -4.47 2.28
C VAL A 131 16.82 -5.80 2.96
N ALA A 132 15.74 -5.86 3.73
CA ALA A 132 15.17 -7.10 4.22
C ALA A 132 14.04 -7.58 3.30
N LYS A 133 13.60 -8.83 3.47
CA LYS A 133 12.50 -9.39 2.70
C LYS A 133 11.17 -8.67 2.98
N GLN A 134 10.29 -8.63 1.97
CA GLN A 134 8.91 -8.14 2.07
C GLN A 134 8.80 -6.67 2.52
N LYS A 135 9.78 -5.85 2.15
CA LYS A 135 9.77 -4.40 2.43
C LYS A 135 8.94 -3.66 1.38
N GLY A 136 8.25 -2.61 1.82
CA GLY A 136 7.53 -1.69 0.93
C GLY A 136 8.46 -1.08 -0.10
N VAL A 137 7.95 -0.87 -1.30
CA VAL A 137 8.65 -0.23 -2.41
C VAL A 137 7.76 0.85 -2.99
N ASN A 138 8.30 2.05 -3.13
CA ASN A 138 7.64 3.19 -3.76
C ASN A 138 8.42 3.58 -5.02
N ILE A 139 7.71 4.01 -6.06
CA ILE A 139 8.30 4.51 -7.31
C ILE A 139 7.67 5.87 -7.59
N PRO A 140 8.15 6.94 -6.92
CA PRO A 140 7.56 8.27 -7.02
C PRO A 140 7.45 8.77 -8.46
N ASN A 141 6.41 9.55 -8.74
CA ASN A 141 6.12 10.10 -10.05
C ASN A 141 5.90 9.06 -11.16
N THR A 142 5.51 7.83 -10.79
CA THR A 142 5.18 6.76 -11.74
C THR A 142 3.71 6.39 -11.60
N LYS A 143 2.96 6.42 -12.70
CA LYS A 143 1.56 6.01 -12.72
C LYS A 143 1.47 4.50 -12.95
N ILE A 144 1.35 3.76 -11.87
CA ILE A 144 1.18 2.31 -11.94
C ILE A 144 -0.32 1.99 -11.99
N PRO A 145 -0.79 1.17 -12.95
CA PRO A 145 -2.20 0.87 -13.12
C PRO A 145 -2.70 -0.19 -12.12
N PHE A 146 -2.49 0.04 -10.83
CA PHE A 146 -2.99 -0.85 -9.80
C PHE A 146 -4.51 -1.02 -9.88
N PRO A 147 -5.05 -2.18 -9.50
CA PRO A 147 -6.48 -2.29 -9.22
C PRO A 147 -6.85 -1.31 -8.09
N ALA A 148 -8.10 -0.88 -8.03
CA ALA A 148 -8.57 -0.02 -6.93
C ALA A 148 -8.44 -0.74 -5.57
N LEU A 149 -8.75 -2.03 -5.57
CA LEU A 149 -8.62 -2.92 -4.43
C LEU A 149 -7.75 -4.13 -4.80
N ALA A 150 -6.82 -4.50 -3.95
CA ALA A 150 -6.21 -5.82 -4.02
C ALA A 150 -7.25 -6.89 -3.61
N GLU A 151 -7.06 -8.15 -4.05
CA GLU A 151 -7.97 -9.25 -3.71
C GLU A 151 -8.17 -9.35 -2.19
N ARG A 152 -7.09 -9.23 -1.43
CA ARG A 152 -7.12 -9.23 0.03
C ARG A 152 -7.96 -8.09 0.60
N ASP A 153 -7.91 -6.88 0.05
CA ASP A 153 -8.69 -5.74 0.55
C ASP A 153 -10.18 -5.99 0.42
N ASN A 154 -10.61 -6.65 -0.67
CA ASN A 154 -12.01 -7.03 -0.85
C ASN A 154 -12.47 -7.98 0.26
N ASP A 155 -11.67 -9.01 0.58
CA ASP A 155 -11.97 -9.97 1.65
C ASP A 155 -11.96 -9.29 3.02
N ASP A 156 -10.98 -8.43 3.29
CA ASP A 156 -10.84 -7.67 4.52
C ASP A 156 -12.04 -6.72 4.75
N ILE A 157 -12.50 -6.03 3.69
CA ILE A 157 -13.68 -5.16 3.73
C ILE A 157 -14.94 -5.97 4.05
N ARG A 158 -15.19 -7.08 3.32
CA ARG A 158 -16.35 -7.94 3.55
C ARG A 158 -16.35 -8.49 4.98
N PHE A 159 -15.22 -8.99 5.46
CA PHE A 159 -15.06 -9.41 6.85
C PHE A 159 -15.38 -8.28 7.84
N GLY A 160 -14.83 -7.09 7.62
CA GLY A 160 -15.10 -5.94 8.48
C GLY A 160 -16.59 -5.55 8.53
N LEU A 161 -17.26 -5.55 7.38
CA LEU A 161 -18.70 -5.29 7.27
C LEU A 161 -19.53 -6.30 8.08
N GLU A 162 -19.18 -7.59 8.03
CA GLU A 162 -19.78 -8.63 8.87
C GLU A 162 -19.55 -8.38 10.37
N GLN A 163 -18.40 -7.80 10.73
CA GLN A 163 -18.09 -7.41 12.11
C GLN A 163 -18.81 -6.14 12.57
N GLY A 164 -19.50 -5.42 11.67
CA GLY A 164 -20.26 -4.20 11.97
C GLY A 164 -19.38 -2.96 12.13
N ILE A 165 -18.41 -2.76 11.24
CA ILE A 165 -17.62 -1.52 11.16
C ILE A 165 -18.51 -0.33 10.79
N ASN A 166 -18.07 0.87 11.17
CA ASN A 166 -18.76 2.13 10.88
C ASN A 166 -18.06 2.94 9.80
N PHE A 167 -16.76 2.74 9.68
CA PHE A 167 -15.88 3.53 8.81
C PHE A 167 -14.90 2.61 8.07
N ILE A 168 -14.60 2.97 6.82
CA ILE A 168 -13.49 2.36 6.05
C ILE A 168 -12.55 3.48 5.64
N ALA A 169 -11.26 3.39 6.00
CA ALA A 169 -10.20 4.21 5.45
C ALA A 169 -9.56 3.44 4.30
N ILE A 170 -9.71 3.96 3.09
CA ILE A 170 -9.26 3.33 1.84
C ILE A 170 -7.86 3.82 1.54
N SER A 171 -6.88 2.90 1.57
CA SER A 171 -5.48 3.23 1.32
C SER A 171 -5.18 3.46 -0.17
N PHE A 172 -4.26 4.36 -0.45
CA PHE A 172 -3.73 4.66 -1.78
C PHE A 172 -4.77 5.04 -2.83
N VAL A 173 -5.81 5.78 -2.42
CA VAL A 173 -6.83 6.29 -3.35
C VAL A 173 -6.19 7.21 -4.40
N ARG A 174 -6.54 7.00 -5.67
CA ARG A 174 -6.03 7.74 -6.82
C ARG A 174 -7.12 8.50 -7.57
N THR A 175 -8.35 7.97 -7.54
CA THR A 175 -9.49 8.51 -8.28
C THR A 175 -10.80 8.29 -7.51
N ALA A 176 -11.86 9.01 -7.89
CA ALA A 176 -13.22 8.75 -7.41
C ALA A 176 -13.68 7.30 -7.66
N LYS A 177 -13.19 6.68 -8.74
CA LYS A 177 -13.51 5.28 -9.05
C LYS A 177 -13.07 4.34 -7.94
N ASP A 178 -11.89 4.54 -7.34
CA ASP A 178 -11.38 3.69 -6.27
C ASP A 178 -12.32 3.73 -5.05
N VAL A 179 -12.86 4.90 -4.72
CA VAL A 179 -13.86 5.07 -3.64
C VAL A 179 -15.18 4.38 -3.99
N ASN A 180 -15.65 4.57 -5.23
CA ASN A 180 -16.92 4.02 -5.68
C ASN A 180 -16.91 2.49 -5.76
N GLU A 181 -15.78 1.84 -6.01
CA GLU A 181 -15.65 0.38 -5.94
C GLU A 181 -15.88 -0.14 -4.52
N VAL A 182 -15.34 0.53 -3.50
CA VAL A 182 -15.60 0.19 -2.08
C VAL A 182 -17.07 0.45 -1.72
N ARG A 183 -17.63 1.56 -2.19
CA ARG A 183 -19.04 1.89 -1.96
C ARG A 183 -19.97 0.81 -2.54
N ALA A 184 -19.68 0.32 -3.73
CA ALA A 184 -20.44 -0.76 -4.35
C ALA A 184 -20.43 -2.04 -3.48
N ILE A 185 -19.30 -2.41 -2.87
CA ILE A 185 -19.22 -3.55 -1.93
C ILE A 185 -20.12 -3.30 -0.70
N CYS A 186 -20.09 -2.09 -0.13
CA CYS A 186 -20.92 -1.74 1.00
C CYS A 186 -22.43 -1.84 0.65
N GLU A 187 -22.82 -1.36 -0.51
CA GLU A 187 -24.22 -1.41 -0.99
C GLU A 187 -24.67 -2.85 -1.26
N GLU A 188 -23.86 -3.63 -1.98
CA GLU A 188 -24.11 -5.06 -2.28
C GLU A 188 -24.35 -5.88 -1.01
N THR A 189 -23.62 -5.57 0.05
CA THR A 189 -23.73 -6.28 1.35
C THR A 189 -24.78 -5.68 2.30
N GLY A 190 -25.55 -4.69 1.86
CA GLY A 190 -26.57 -4.02 2.68
C GLY A 190 -26.00 -3.04 3.72
N ASN A 191 -24.73 -2.65 3.58
CA ASN A 191 -23.99 -1.77 4.49
C ASN A 191 -23.75 -0.36 3.91
N GLY A 192 -24.60 0.15 3.03
CA GLY A 192 -24.46 1.46 2.39
C GLY A 192 -24.42 2.65 3.37
N HIS A 193 -24.65 2.44 4.66
CA HIS A 193 -24.51 3.44 5.72
C HIS A 193 -23.09 3.62 6.24
N VAL A 194 -22.16 2.73 5.87
CA VAL A 194 -20.73 2.81 6.27
C VAL A 194 -20.07 3.97 5.57
N GLN A 195 -19.38 4.81 6.34
CA GLN A 195 -18.70 6.00 5.79
C GLN A 195 -17.31 5.66 5.27
N LEU A 196 -16.98 6.21 4.11
CA LEU A 196 -15.74 5.96 3.40
C LEU A 196 -14.80 7.17 3.51
N PHE A 197 -13.62 6.93 4.06
CA PHE A 197 -12.55 7.92 4.13
C PHE A 197 -11.49 7.59 3.10
N ALA A 198 -11.30 8.46 2.12
CA ALA A 198 -10.22 8.32 1.13
C ALA A 198 -8.90 8.78 1.74
N LYS A 199 -7.88 7.91 1.75
CA LYS A 199 -6.53 8.26 2.18
C LYS A 199 -5.76 8.83 0.99
N ILE A 200 -5.30 10.07 1.14
CA ILE A 200 -4.48 10.76 0.14
C ILE A 200 -3.02 10.51 0.50
N GLU A 201 -2.36 9.69 -0.31
CA GLU A 201 -1.04 9.13 -0.03
C GLU A 201 -0.08 9.20 -1.23
N ASN A 202 -0.54 9.67 -2.38
CA ASN A 202 0.22 9.69 -3.63
C ASN A 202 -0.12 10.91 -4.50
N GLN A 203 0.70 11.18 -5.50
CA GLN A 203 0.52 12.33 -6.40
C GLN A 203 -0.80 12.27 -7.18
N GLN A 204 -1.23 11.09 -7.64
CA GLN A 204 -2.51 10.96 -8.36
C GLN A 204 -3.70 11.33 -7.49
N GLY A 205 -3.69 10.96 -6.20
CA GLY A 205 -4.73 11.33 -5.24
C GLY A 205 -4.78 12.84 -5.01
N ILE A 206 -3.62 13.51 -5.03
CA ILE A 206 -3.54 14.97 -4.96
C ILE A 206 -4.11 15.61 -6.24
N ASP A 207 -3.68 15.12 -7.41
CA ASP A 207 -4.11 15.64 -8.72
C ASP A 207 -5.63 15.52 -8.94
N ASN A 208 -6.25 14.46 -8.37
CA ASN A 208 -7.67 14.14 -8.51
C ASN A 208 -8.49 14.45 -7.23
N LEU A 209 -7.97 15.32 -6.36
CA LEU A 209 -8.53 15.53 -5.02
C LEU A 209 -10.00 15.96 -5.05
N ASP A 210 -10.39 16.85 -5.96
CA ASP A 210 -11.76 17.37 -6.04
C ASP A 210 -12.77 16.25 -6.31
N GLU A 211 -12.51 15.37 -7.28
CA GLU A 211 -13.41 14.25 -7.59
C GLU A 211 -13.44 13.21 -6.46
N ILE A 212 -12.33 13.03 -5.74
CA ILE A 212 -12.25 12.12 -4.59
C ILE A 212 -13.07 12.65 -3.42
N ILE A 213 -13.01 13.96 -3.15
CA ILE A 213 -13.81 14.64 -2.12
C ILE A 213 -15.31 14.48 -2.40
N GLU A 214 -15.74 14.60 -3.66
CA GLU A 214 -17.13 14.41 -4.04
C GLU A 214 -17.62 12.97 -3.85
N ALA A 215 -16.74 11.97 -4.03
CA ALA A 215 -17.08 10.56 -3.93
C ALA A 215 -17.01 10.00 -2.50
N ALA A 216 -16.14 10.55 -1.64
CA ALA A 216 -15.89 10.08 -0.29
C ALA A 216 -16.75 10.82 0.76
N ASP A 217 -16.94 10.19 1.92
CA ASP A 217 -17.60 10.82 3.07
C ASP A 217 -16.60 11.64 3.91
N GLY A 218 -15.30 11.43 3.69
CA GLY A 218 -14.23 12.16 4.34
C GLY A 218 -12.87 11.85 3.71
N ILE A 219 -11.87 12.65 4.10
CA ILE A 219 -10.49 12.56 3.60
C ILE A 219 -9.55 12.32 4.77
N MET A 220 -8.57 11.45 4.58
CA MET A 220 -7.45 11.25 5.51
C MET A 220 -6.14 11.59 4.78
N ILE A 221 -5.48 12.64 5.20
CA ILE A 221 -4.16 13.02 4.68
C ILE A 221 -3.10 12.21 5.42
N ALA A 222 -2.61 11.17 4.78
CA ALA A 222 -1.64 10.23 5.36
C ALA A 222 -0.20 10.71 5.05
N ARG A 223 0.25 11.73 5.78
CA ARG A 223 1.52 12.45 5.53
C ARG A 223 2.75 11.55 5.56
N GLY A 224 2.73 10.42 6.28
CA GLY A 224 3.83 9.47 6.32
C GLY A 224 4.09 8.86 4.94
N ASP A 225 3.08 8.23 4.37
CA ASP A 225 3.15 7.59 3.05
C ASP A 225 3.25 8.65 1.94
N MET A 226 2.49 9.74 2.05
CA MET A 226 2.55 10.85 1.10
C MET A 226 3.96 11.45 0.99
N GLY A 227 4.68 11.62 2.11
CA GLY A 227 6.03 12.19 2.13
C GLY A 227 7.12 11.32 1.50
N ILE A 228 6.78 10.05 1.14
CA ILE A 228 7.65 9.17 0.35
C ILE A 228 7.35 9.33 -1.15
N GLU A 229 6.08 9.58 -1.48
CA GLU A 229 5.57 9.64 -2.86
C GLU A 229 5.69 11.04 -3.50
N VAL A 230 5.69 12.10 -2.71
CA VAL A 230 5.75 13.49 -3.20
C VAL A 230 6.85 14.28 -2.49
N PRO A 231 7.36 15.37 -3.09
CA PRO A 231 8.32 16.26 -2.44
C PRO A 231 7.79 16.77 -1.11
N PHE A 232 8.67 16.81 -0.10
CA PHE A 232 8.31 17.18 1.28
C PHE A 232 7.59 18.54 1.38
N GLU A 233 7.96 19.50 0.56
CA GLU A 233 7.35 20.83 0.49
C GLU A 233 5.91 20.83 -0.04
N MET A 234 5.42 19.71 -0.55
CA MET A 234 4.06 19.51 -1.04
C MET A 234 3.16 18.75 -0.07
N VAL A 235 3.73 18.28 1.06
CA VAL A 235 3.01 17.48 2.07
C VAL A 235 2.18 18.32 3.03
#